data_e8200e67080fb731bb439ce127106912
#
_entry.id   e8200e67080fb731bb439ce127106912
#
_cell.length_a   1.000
_cell.length_b   1.000
_cell.length_c   1.000
_cell.angle_alpha   90.00
_cell.angle_beta   90.00
_cell.angle_gamma   90.00
#
_symmetry.space_group_name_H-M   'P 1'
#
loop_
_entity.id
_entity.type
_entity.pdbx_description
1 polymer ?
#
loop_
_entity_poly.entity_id
_entity_poly.type
_entity_poly.pdbx_seq_one_letter_code
_entity_poly.pdbx_strand_id
1 'polypeptide(L)'
;DGDAHLEIRAAHTIKLAGILRREKPGVVLAPSLGENQHPDHWRLGKMVRDAARLARYGGLKELRRSPAHAIDQLLFYSVTPEADPRDVSPVLIDVSDPEIIAAWTAAMAAHESQVRARNYIELQLTRARLLGARAGIGHAIALFPNDPLVFGSLAELTRSARRF
;
A
#
# COMPACT_ATOMS: atom_id res chain seq x y z
N ASP A 1 3.92 -21.16 6.15
CA ASP A 1 4.72 -21.16 4.92
C ASP A 1 6.09 -20.56 5.25
N GLY A 2 7.14 -20.96 4.53
CA GLY A 2 8.47 -20.40 4.67
C GLY A 2 8.58 -19.03 3.95
N ASP A 3 9.71 -18.36 4.15
CA ASP A 3 10.07 -17.15 3.44
C ASP A 3 10.13 -17.41 1.92
N ALA A 4 9.60 -16.50 1.11
CA ALA A 4 9.41 -16.62 -0.33
C ALA A 4 8.41 -17.73 -0.78
N HIS A 5 7.64 -18.30 0.12
CA HIS A 5 6.74 -19.42 -0.15
C HIS A 5 5.25 -19.04 -0.18
N LEU A 6 4.90 -17.76 -0.18
CA LEU A 6 3.51 -17.33 -0.30
C LEU A 6 2.94 -17.79 -1.65
N GLU A 7 1.95 -18.68 -1.61
CA GLU A 7 1.22 -19.12 -2.79
C GLU A 7 -0.11 -18.39 -2.91
N ILE A 8 -0.41 -17.89 -4.11
CA ILE A 8 -1.72 -17.32 -4.43
C ILE A 8 -2.67 -18.46 -4.74
N ARG A 9 -3.42 -18.91 -3.73
CA ARG A 9 -4.47 -19.94 -3.87
C ARG A 9 -5.85 -19.29 -3.74
N ALA A 10 -6.83 -19.82 -4.47
CA ALA A 10 -8.21 -19.33 -4.40
C ALA A 10 -8.74 -19.34 -2.95
N ALA A 11 -8.44 -20.38 -2.18
CA ALA A 11 -8.85 -20.48 -0.78
C ALA A 11 -8.28 -19.34 0.09
N HIS A 12 -7.02 -18.93 -0.11
CA HIS A 12 -6.41 -17.84 0.63
C HIS A 12 -7.04 -16.50 0.24
N THR A 13 -7.27 -16.29 -1.06
CA THR A 13 -7.92 -15.08 -1.59
C THR A 13 -9.36 -14.95 -1.06
N ILE A 14 -10.13 -16.04 -1.04
CA ILE A 14 -11.49 -16.07 -0.48
C ILE A 14 -11.46 -15.79 1.03
N LYS A 15 -10.51 -16.38 1.77
CA LYS A 15 -10.35 -16.11 3.20
C LYS A 15 -10.07 -14.63 3.46
N LEU A 16 -9.19 -14.02 2.67
CA LEU A 16 -8.87 -12.59 2.77
C LEU A 16 -10.10 -11.73 2.41
N ALA A 17 -10.86 -12.09 1.37
CA ALA A 17 -12.11 -11.43 1.03
C ALA A 17 -13.13 -11.50 2.18
N GLY A 18 -13.18 -12.62 2.89
CA GLY A 18 -14.01 -12.77 4.10
C GLY A 18 -13.56 -11.83 5.23
N ILE A 19 -12.27 -11.63 5.40
CA ILE A 19 -11.71 -10.66 6.36
C ILE A 19 -12.14 -9.23 5.95
N LEU A 20 -11.98 -8.85 4.69
CA LEU A 20 -12.40 -7.53 4.21
C LEU A 20 -13.90 -7.27 4.43
N ARG A 21 -14.76 -8.28 4.24
CA ARG A 21 -16.19 -8.17 4.52
C ARG A 21 -16.49 -7.99 6.01
N ARG A 22 -15.71 -8.63 6.88
CA ARG A 22 -15.89 -8.54 8.34
C ARG A 22 -15.42 -7.20 8.88
N GLU A 23 -14.22 -6.79 8.50
CA GLU A 23 -13.59 -5.56 9.01
C GLU A 23 -14.11 -4.29 8.35
N LYS A 24 -14.69 -4.41 7.14
CA LYS A 24 -15.28 -3.32 6.36
C LYS A 24 -14.37 -2.07 6.23
N PRO A 25 -13.11 -2.21 5.83
CA PRO A 25 -12.23 -1.06 5.69
C PRO A 25 -12.69 -0.19 4.53
N GLY A 26 -12.61 1.15 4.70
CA GLY A 26 -12.72 2.10 3.58
C GLY A 26 -11.45 2.14 2.74
N VAL A 27 -10.28 2.09 3.39
CA VAL A 27 -8.97 2.13 2.74
C VAL A 27 -8.19 0.86 3.03
N VAL A 28 -7.58 0.28 2.00
CA VAL A 28 -6.66 -0.86 2.11
C VAL A 28 -5.32 -0.49 1.52
N LEU A 29 -4.25 -0.71 2.28
CA LEU A 29 -2.87 -0.58 1.81
C LEU A 29 -2.29 -1.98 1.55
N ALA A 30 -1.64 -2.17 0.41
CA ALA A 30 -1.00 -3.42 0.04
C ALA A 30 0.38 -3.19 -0.61
N PRO A 31 1.28 -4.17 -0.58
CA PRO A 31 2.52 -4.07 -1.36
C PRO A 31 2.22 -3.91 -2.85
N SER A 32 3.10 -3.23 -3.57
CA SER A 32 2.97 -3.02 -5.01
C SER A 32 2.98 -4.34 -5.79
N LEU A 33 2.46 -4.28 -7.02
CA LEU A 33 2.41 -5.42 -7.93
C LEU A 33 3.72 -5.62 -8.71
N GLY A 34 4.70 -4.75 -8.51
CA GLY A 34 6.01 -4.83 -9.16
C GLY A 34 6.76 -6.09 -8.70
N GLU A 35 7.22 -6.88 -9.65
CA GLU A 35 7.92 -8.14 -9.37
C GLU A 35 9.38 -7.95 -8.94
N ASN A 36 9.96 -6.76 -9.16
CA ASN A 36 11.34 -6.45 -8.78
C ASN A 36 11.46 -6.15 -7.27
N GLN A 37 11.04 -7.10 -6.47
CA GLN A 37 11.09 -7.11 -5.00
C GLN A 37 10.97 -8.55 -4.49
N HIS A 38 10.95 -8.72 -3.16
CA HIS A 38 10.74 -10.03 -2.56
C HIS A 38 9.44 -10.69 -3.08
N PRO A 39 9.46 -11.98 -3.47
CA PRO A 39 8.33 -12.64 -4.13
C PRO A 39 7.01 -12.53 -3.36
N ASP A 40 7.07 -12.64 -2.03
CA ASP A 40 5.86 -12.60 -1.21
C ASP A 40 5.17 -11.23 -1.23
N HIS A 41 5.91 -10.14 -1.45
CA HIS A 41 5.33 -8.80 -1.50
C HIS A 41 4.40 -8.63 -2.71
N TRP A 42 4.89 -8.88 -3.93
CA TRP A 42 4.04 -8.72 -5.11
C TRP A 42 2.90 -9.75 -5.17
N ARG A 43 3.15 -10.98 -4.68
CA ARG A 43 2.12 -12.02 -4.55
C ARG A 43 1.02 -11.57 -3.59
N LEU A 44 1.39 -11.01 -2.44
CA LEU A 44 0.43 -10.45 -1.48
C LEU A 44 -0.36 -9.30 -2.10
N GLY A 45 0.29 -8.36 -2.78
CA GLY A 45 -0.37 -7.26 -3.47
C GLY A 45 -1.43 -7.76 -4.46
N LYS A 46 -1.07 -8.75 -5.28
CA LYS A 46 -1.99 -9.40 -6.21
C LYS A 46 -3.16 -10.09 -5.50
N MET A 47 -2.88 -10.84 -4.43
CA MET A 47 -3.91 -11.53 -3.65
C MET A 47 -4.86 -10.53 -2.99
N VAL A 48 -4.36 -9.41 -2.45
CA VAL A 48 -5.20 -8.35 -1.85
C VAL A 48 -6.11 -7.73 -2.90
N ARG A 49 -5.59 -7.40 -4.08
CA ARG A 49 -6.40 -6.85 -5.18
C ARG A 49 -7.53 -7.79 -5.60
N ASP A 50 -7.22 -9.07 -5.74
CA ASP A 50 -8.23 -10.06 -6.13
C ASP A 50 -9.23 -10.30 -4.98
N ALA A 51 -8.79 -10.32 -3.73
CA ALA A 51 -9.66 -10.41 -2.56
C ALA A 51 -10.62 -9.21 -2.43
N ALA A 52 -10.15 -7.99 -2.70
CA ALA A 52 -10.99 -6.79 -2.71
C ALA A 52 -12.11 -6.89 -3.75
N ARG A 53 -11.80 -7.43 -4.95
CA ARG A 53 -12.81 -7.70 -5.98
C ARG A 53 -13.83 -8.74 -5.52
N LEU A 54 -13.37 -9.85 -4.91
CA LEU A 54 -14.26 -10.89 -4.39
C LEU A 54 -15.12 -10.41 -3.21
N ALA A 55 -14.59 -9.51 -2.38
CA ALA A 55 -15.32 -8.97 -1.23
C ALA A 55 -16.59 -8.21 -1.64
N ARG A 56 -16.58 -7.51 -2.78
CA ARG A 56 -17.72 -6.73 -3.29
C ARG A 56 -18.79 -7.58 -4.00
N TYR A 57 -18.47 -8.80 -4.44
CA TYR A 57 -19.41 -9.64 -5.19
C TYR A 57 -20.33 -10.43 -4.28
N GLY A 58 -21.64 -10.14 -4.30
CA GLY A 58 -22.65 -10.82 -3.46
C GLY A 58 -22.85 -12.31 -3.76
N GLY A 59 -22.51 -12.77 -4.97
CA GLY A 59 -22.82 -14.14 -5.45
C GLY A 59 -21.81 -15.23 -5.06
N LEU A 60 -20.76 -14.93 -4.29
CA LEU A 60 -19.75 -15.93 -3.91
C LEU A 60 -20.29 -16.86 -2.83
N LYS A 61 -20.44 -18.15 -3.15
CA LYS A 61 -21.07 -19.15 -2.27
C LYS A 61 -20.35 -19.30 -0.93
N GLU A 62 -19.01 -19.24 -0.93
CA GLU A 62 -18.14 -19.37 0.23
C GLU A 62 -18.35 -18.22 1.23
N LEU A 63 -18.78 -17.05 0.75
CA LEU A 63 -18.99 -15.84 1.55
C LEU A 63 -20.47 -15.47 1.70
N ARG A 64 -21.40 -16.35 1.36
CA ARG A 64 -22.87 -16.09 1.39
C ARG A 64 -23.42 -15.64 2.75
N ARG A 65 -22.72 -15.96 3.84
CA ARG A 65 -23.12 -15.58 5.21
C ARG A 65 -22.62 -14.19 5.63
N SER A 66 -21.77 -13.56 4.83
CA SER A 66 -21.23 -12.23 5.10
C SER A 66 -21.74 -11.27 4.04
N PRO A 67 -22.30 -10.12 4.42
CA PRO A 67 -22.69 -9.08 3.46
C PRO A 67 -21.52 -8.69 2.57
N ALA A 68 -21.78 -8.42 1.29
CA ALA A 68 -20.77 -7.89 0.39
C ALA A 68 -20.27 -6.52 0.89
N HIS A 69 -18.99 -6.26 0.70
CA HIS A 69 -18.36 -5.00 1.06
C HIS A 69 -17.42 -4.54 -0.06
N ALA A 70 -17.62 -3.31 -0.54
CA ALA A 70 -16.70 -2.64 -1.44
C ALA A 70 -15.81 -1.72 -0.60
N ILE A 71 -14.50 -1.83 -0.78
CA ILE A 71 -13.55 -0.84 -0.25
C ILE A 71 -13.60 0.41 -1.10
N ASP A 72 -13.40 1.59 -0.51
CA ASP A 72 -13.41 2.86 -1.24
C ASP A 72 -12.08 3.07 -1.99
N GLN A 73 -10.98 2.70 -1.37
CA GLN A 73 -9.62 2.91 -1.90
C GLN A 73 -8.73 1.69 -1.69
N LEU A 74 -8.09 1.23 -2.77
CA LEU A 74 -6.95 0.32 -2.72
C LEU A 74 -5.71 1.06 -3.17
N LEU A 75 -4.75 1.22 -2.28
CA LEU A 75 -3.50 1.92 -2.53
C LEU A 75 -2.33 0.96 -2.35
N PHE A 76 -1.38 1.01 -3.27
CA PHE A 76 -0.16 0.21 -3.18
C PHE A 76 1.00 1.02 -2.64
N TYR A 77 1.84 0.39 -1.83
CA TYR A 77 3.12 0.93 -1.41
C TYR A 77 4.26 0.04 -1.92
N SER A 78 5.42 0.61 -2.16
CA SER A 78 6.60 -0.14 -2.57
C SER A 78 7.58 -0.23 -1.42
N VAL A 79 8.01 -1.46 -1.11
CA VAL A 79 9.05 -1.69 -0.09
C VAL A 79 10.40 -1.22 -0.58
N THR A 80 10.69 -1.43 -1.89
CA THR A 80 11.91 -0.96 -2.54
C THR A 80 11.57 0.02 -3.67
N PRO A 81 12.44 1.00 -3.97
CA PRO A 81 12.21 1.94 -5.08
C PRO A 81 12.00 1.26 -6.44
N GLU A 82 12.66 0.12 -6.66
CA GLU A 82 12.61 -0.64 -7.90
C GLU A 82 11.23 -1.28 -8.15
N ALA A 83 10.40 -1.39 -7.11
CA ALA A 83 9.05 -1.90 -7.18
C ALA A 83 7.98 -0.81 -7.38
N ASP A 84 8.40 0.45 -7.54
CA ASP A 84 7.47 1.55 -7.85
C ASP A 84 6.79 1.31 -9.20
N PRO A 85 5.45 1.38 -9.27
CA PRO A 85 4.74 1.35 -10.54
C PRO A 85 5.18 2.50 -11.45
N ARG A 86 5.53 2.19 -12.70
CA ARG A 86 6.05 3.19 -13.65
C ARG A 86 4.96 3.97 -14.35
N ASP A 87 3.79 3.33 -14.53
CA ASP A 87 2.69 3.85 -15.34
C ASP A 87 1.57 4.47 -14.48
N VAL A 88 1.80 4.62 -13.18
CA VAL A 88 0.82 5.18 -12.24
C VAL A 88 1.45 6.35 -11.49
N SER A 89 0.81 7.50 -11.53
CA SER A 89 1.21 8.64 -10.71
C SER A 89 0.86 8.40 -9.24
N PRO A 90 1.81 8.56 -8.32
CA PRO A 90 1.54 8.37 -6.90
C PRO A 90 0.73 9.54 -6.31
N VAL A 91 -0.02 9.24 -5.28
CA VAL A 91 -0.45 10.22 -4.27
C VAL A 91 0.69 10.35 -3.27
N LEU A 92 1.13 11.58 -3.00
CA LEU A 92 2.16 11.86 -1.99
C LEU A 92 1.49 12.24 -0.68
N ILE A 93 1.82 11.50 0.36
CA ILE A 93 1.34 11.76 1.73
C ILE A 93 2.45 12.46 2.49
N ASP A 94 2.16 13.65 3.03
CA ASP A 94 3.08 14.39 3.87
C ASP A 94 3.28 13.68 5.22
N VAL A 95 4.53 13.33 5.51
CA VAL A 95 4.95 12.70 6.76
C VAL A 95 6.07 13.51 7.42
N SER A 96 6.09 14.82 7.20
CA SER A 96 7.14 15.72 7.69
C SER A 96 7.08 15.96 9.20
N ASP A 97 5.98 15.61 9.86
CA ASP A 97 5.83 15.76 11.30
C ASP A 97 6.95 14.96 12.03
N PRO A 98 7.72 15.61 12.91
CA PRO A 98 8.78 14.96 13.68
C PRO A 98 8.32 13.75 14.50
N GLU A 99 7.10 13.77 15.03
CA GLU A 99 6.54 12.65 15.78
C GLU A 99 6.26 11.45 14.86
N ILE A 100 5.77 11.69 13.65
CA ILE A 100 5.58 10.65 12.64
C ILE A 100 6.93 10.04 12.23
N ILE A 101 7.94 10.87 11.99
CA ILE A 101 9.30 10.40 11.64
C ILE A 101 9.90 9.59 12.79
N ALA A 102 9.75 10.04 14.04
CA ALA A 102 10.24 9.31 15.19
C ALA A 102 9.55 7.95 15.35
N ALA A 103 8.23 7.90 15.25
CA ALA A 103 7.45 6.68 15.36
C ALA A 103 7.78 5.70 14.22
N TRP A 104 7.93 6.19 12.98
CA TRP A 104 8.32 5.38 11.83
C TRP A 104 9.74 4.81 11.98
N THR A 105 10.69 5.65 12.44
CA THR A 105 12.06 5.21 12.70
C THR A 105 12.09 4.13 13.79
N ALA A 106 11.35 4.29 14.88
CA ALA A 106 11.24 3.28 15.92
C ALA A 106 10.63 1.96 15.41
N ALA A 107 9.58 2.06 14.60
CA ALA A 107 8.96 0.89 13.99
C ALA A 107 9.94 0.13 13.07
N MET A 108 10.72 0.85 12.25
CA MET A 108 11.75 0.22 11.42
C MET A 108 12.86 -0.43 12.26
N ALA A 109 13.31 0.24 13.32
CA ALA A 109 14.34 -0.28 14.22
C ALA A 109 13.93 -1.58 14.93
N ALA A 110 12.63 -1.77 15.19
CA ALA A 110 12.11 -3.02 15.77
C ALA A 110 12.27 -4.25 14.84
N HIS A 111 12.48 -4.04 13.53
CA HIS A 111 12.79 -5.09 12.57
C HIS A 111 14.29 -5.37 12.50
N GLU A 112 14.87 -5.89 13.59
CA GLU A 112 16.32 -6.10 13.76
C GLU A 112 16.98 -6.84 12.58
N SER A 113 16.32 -7.84 12.00
CA SER A 113 16.87 -8.61 10.89
C SER A 113 17.13 -7.75 9.65
N GLN A 114 16.31 -6.74 9.41
CA GLN A 114 16.44 -5.83 8.27
C GLN A 114 17.49 -4.74 8.53
N VAL A 115 17.56 -4.28 9.76
CA VAL A 115 18.50 -3.22 10.17
C VAL A 115 19.94 -3.74 10.21
N ARG A 116 20.16 -5.01 10.62
CA ARG A 116 21.50 -5.63 10.66
C ARG A 116 22.10 -5.84 9.28
N ALA A 117 21.28 -6.13 8.27
CA ALA A 117 21.77 -6.52 6.94
C ALA A 117 22.01 -5.32 6.01
N ARG A 118 21.30 -4.21 6.23
CA ARG A 118 21.34 -3.02 5.37
C ARG A 118 21.03 -1.77 6.18
N ASN A 119 21.46 -0.62 5.67
CA ASN A 119 21.07 0.69 6.22
C ASN A 119 19.61 1.03 5.81
N TYR A 120 18.67 0.17 6.24
CA TYR A 120 17.28 0.22 5.82
C TYR A 120 16.59 1.52 6.26
N ILE A 121 16.85 1.98 7.49
CA ILE A 121 16.24 3.19 8.03
C ILE A 121 16.66 4.40 7.19
N GLU A 122 17.96 4.56 6.95
CA GLU A 122 18.47 5.68 6.17
C GLU A 122 17.96 5.64 4.72
N LEU A 123 17.86 4.46 4.12
CA LEU A 123 17.30 4.29 2.79
C LEU A 123 15.86 4.83 2.72
N GLN A 124 15.00 4.43 3.65
CA GLN A 124 13.60 4.84 3.67
C GLN A 124 13.44 6.34 3.97
N LEU A 125 14.20 6.87 4.91
CA LEU A 125 14.16 8.30 5.24
C LEU A 125 14.73 9.16 4.09
N THR A 126 15.79 8.72 3.43
CA THR A 126 16.34 9.41 2.25
C THR A 126 15.34 9.43 1.10
N ARG A 127 14.67 8.30 0.85
CA ARG A 127 13.60 8.21 -0.15
C ARG A 127 12.45 9.18 0.17
N ALA A 128 11.99 9.19 1.42
CA ALA A 128 10.93 10.09 1.85
C ALA A 128 11.34 11.57 1.74
N ARG A 129 12.58 11.89 2.06
CA ARG A 129 13.14 13.24 1.91
C ARG A 129 13.22 13.67 0.44
N LEU A 130 13.63 12.76 -0.46
CA LEU A 130 13.64 13.02 -1.90
C LEU A 130 12.24 13.31 -2.44
N LEU A 131 11.25 12.49 -2.07
CA LEU A 131 9.86 12.70 -2.46
C LEU A 131 9.29 14.00 -1.88
N GLY A 132 9.61 14.29 -0.62
CA GLY A 132 9.24 15.54 0.04
C GLY A 132 9.81 16.77 -0.66
N ALA A 133 11.10 16.75 -0.98
CA ALA A 133 11.77 17.83 -1.71
C ALA A 133 11.11 18.11 -3.07
N ARG A 134 10.72 17.06 -3.81
CA ARG A 134 9.99 17.19 -5.09
C ARG A 134 8.61 17.82 -4.93
N ALA A 135 8.00 17.68 -3.77
CA ALA A 135 6.67 18.22 -3.44
C ALA A 135 6.74 19.53 -2.63
N GLY A 136 7.93 20.05 -2.31
CA GLY A 136 8.11 21.25 -1.50
C GLY A 136 7.67 21.08 -0.03
N ILE A 137 7.86 19.88 0.52
CA ILE A 137 7.63 19.50 1.94
C ILE A 137 8.85 18.76 2.48
N GLY A 138 8.91 18.51 3.77
CA GLY A 138 10.07 17.87 4.40
C GLY A 138 10.24 16.41 3.97
N HIS A 139 9.21 15.60 4.17
CA HIS A 139 9.21 14.17 3.85
C HIS A 139 7.86 13.77 3.25
N ALA A 140 7.88 12.84 2.30
CA ALA A 140 6.66 12.27 1.74
C ALA A 140 6.79 10.76 1.53
N ILE A 141 5.69 10.04 1.62
CA ILE A 141 5.57 8.66 1.13
C ILE A 141 4.70 8.63 -0.12
N ALA A 142 5.04 7.74 -1.05
CA ALA A 142 4.27 7.52 -2.27
C ALA A 142 3.31 6.36 -2.09
N LEU A 143 2.03 6.60 -2.37
CA LEU A 143 1.00 5.57 -2.48
C LEU A 143 0.44 5.58 -3.90
N PHE A 144 0.29 4.40 -4.49
CA PHE A 144 -0.13 4.22 -5.88
C PHE A 144 -1.57 3.72 -5.92
N PRO A 145 -2.55 4.53 -6.38
CA PRO A 145 -3.94 4.10 -6.51
C PRO A 145 -4.09 2.93 -7.49
N ASN A 146 -4.91 1.93 -7.14
CA ASN A 146 -5.26 0.85 -8.06
C ASN A 146 -6.17 1.33 -9.19
N ASP A 147 -7.03 2.29 -8.89
CA ASP A 147 -8.00 2.87 -9.81
C ASP A 147 -7.90 4.41 -9.80
N PRO A 148 -8.38 5.10 -10.83
CA PRO A 148 -8.44 6.56 -10.83
C PRO A 148 -9.19 7.10 -9.61
N LEU A 149 -8.63 8.14 -8.98
CA LEU A 149 -9.29 8.82 -7.87
C LEU A 149 -10.49 9.64 -8.41
N VAL A 150 -11.59 9.59 -7.69
CA VAL A 150 -12.80 10.35 -8.00
C VAL A 150 -13.00 11.43 -6.96
N PHE A 151 -13.15 12.66 -7.40
CA PHE A 151 -13.41 13.83 -6.56
C PHE A 151 -14.80 14.39 -6.89
N GLY A 152 -15.55 14.81 -5.89
CA GLY A 152 -16.88 15.41 -6.05
C GLY A 152 -16.81 16.82 -6.61
N SER A 153 -15.70 17.52 -6.41
CA SER A 153 -15.47 18.86 -6.95
C SER A 153 -13.97 19.16 -7.10
N LEU A 154 -13.64 20.18 -7.89
CA LEU A 154 -12.26 20.68 -8.02
C LEU A 154 -11.72 21.28 -6.71
N ALA A 155 -12.59 21.66 -5.78
CA ALA A 155 -12.17 22.20 -4.48
C ALA A 155 -11.51 21.17 -3.58
N GLU A 156 -11.71 19.89 -3.85
CA GLU A 156 -11.06 18.77 -3.13
C GLU A 156 -9.61 18.56 -3.57
N LEU A 157 -9.22 19.13 -4.72
CA LEU A 157 -7.84 19.09 -5.22
C LEU A 157 -7.00 20.12 -4.46
N THR A 158 -6.09 19.66 -3.64
CA THR A 158 -5.26 20.55 -2.82
C THR A 158 -4.17 21.25 -3.66
N ARG A 159 -3.30 20.47 -4.27
CA ARG A 159 -2.22 20.97 -5.14
C ARG A 159 -1.51 19.83 -5.88
N SER A 160 -0.81 20.17 -6.95
CA SER A 160 0.19 19.29 -7.56
C SER A 160 1.52 19.35 -6.81
N ALA A 161 2.38 18.33 -6.97
CA ALA A 161 3.72 18.31 -6.40
C ALA A 161 4.56 19.50 -6.88
N ARG A 162 4.47 19.83 -8.18
CA ARG A 162 5.01 21.09 -8.73
C ARG A 162 3.91 22.14 -8.65
N ARG A 163 4.12 23.19 -7.91
CA ARG A 163 3.22 24.35 -7.94
C ARG A 163 3.46 25.10 -9.26
N PHE A 164 2.51 25.05 -10.14
CA PHE A 164 2.51 25.85 -11.37
C PHE A 164 1.88 27.20 -11.12
#